data_663acdd3e7e5aa8cc1a618b3537128e0
#
_entry.id   663acdd3e7e5aa8cc1a618b3537128e0
#
_cell.length_a   1.000
_cell.length_b   1.000
_cell.length_c   1.000
_cell.angle_alpha   90.00
_cell.angle_beta   90.00
_cell.angle_gamma   90.00
#
_symmetry.space_group_name_H-M   'P 1'
#
loop_
_entity.id
_entity.type
_entity.pdbx_description
1 polymer ?
#
loop_
_entity_poly.entity_id
_entity_poly.type
_entity_poly.pdbx_seq_one_letter_code
_entity_poly.pdbx_strand_id
1 'polypeptide(L)'
;IWILSIILTELSDPGPLFYFANRVGKDNKKFKMWKFRSMRVARGANEASLRPDQDRIFWWGKIMRRLKIDELPQLINILNGTMSIVGPRPAAVDQVDITRGGENAIAATVPCGLTSQSSLWDYIYGDQFPDEE
;
A
#
# COMPACT_ATOMS: atom_id res chain seq x y z
N ILE A 1 13.43 7.41 -11.72
CA ILE A 1 12.10 7.51 -11.06
C ILE A 1 12.26 7.80 -9.57
N TRP A 2 13.07 7.07 -8.82
CA TRP A 2 13.23 7.26 -7.36
C TRP A 2 13.69 8.67 -6.98
N ILE A 3 14.78 9.17 -7.59
CA ILE A 3 15.31 10.52 -7.32
C ILE A 3 14.26 11.59 -7.64
N LEU A 4 13.56 11.47 -8.76
CA LEU A 4 12.49 12.38 -9.13
C LEU A 4 11.34 12.34 -8.12
N SER A 5 10.93 11.15 -7.68
CA SER A 5 9.87 10.99 -6.67
C SER A 5 10.27 11.61 -5.32
N ILE A 6 11.53 11.48 -4.92
CA ILE A 6 12.06 12.10 -3.70
C ILE A 6 11.96 13.63 -3.79
N ILE A 7 12.48 14.21 -4.89
CA ILE A 7 12.48 15.67 -5.10
C ILE A 7 11.02 16.20 -5.13
N LEU A 8 10.14 15.57 -5.90
CA LEU A 8 8.77 16.02 -6.05
C LEU A 8 7.94 15.82 -4.77
N THR A 9 8.23 14.79 -3.96
CA THR A 9 7.60 14.61 -2.64
C THR A 9 8.00 15.76 -1.71
N GLU A 10 9.29 16.08 -1.64
CA GLU A 10 9.80 17.15 -0.79
C GLU A 10 9.28 18.53 -1.21
N LEU A 11 9.16 18.78 -2.52
CA LEU A 11 8.57 20.01 -3.05
C LEU A 11 7.06 20.12 -2.82
N SER A 12 6.35 18.98 -2.79
CA SER A 12 4.90 18.96 -2.61
C SER A 12 4.46 19.05 -1.16
N ASP A 13 5.19 18.38 -0.28
CA ASP A 13 4.91 18.33 1.15
C ASP A 13 6.20 17.92 1.89
N PRO A 14 6.96 18.89 2.43
CA PRO A 14 8.22 18.61 3.13
C PRO A 14 8.01 17.67 4.32
N GLY A 15 8.89 16.64 4.45
CA GLY A 15 8.83 15.69 5.56
C GLY A 15 9.35 14.30 5.20
N PRO A 16 8.99 13.26 5.96
CA PRO A 16 9.51 11.91 5.73
C PRO A 16 9.16 11.40 4.33
N LEU A 17 10.16 10.87 3.62
CA LEU A 17 10.01 10.38 2.24
C LEU A 17 9.25 9.06 2.16
N PHE A 18 9.47 8.20 3.16
CA PHE A 18 8.88 6.87 3.21
C PHE A 18 7.78 6.77 4.25
N TYR A 19 6.81 5.94 3.94
CA TYR A 19 5.78 5.48 4.84
C TYR A 19 5.89 3.97 5.02
N PHE A 20 5.72 3.50 6.24
CA PHE A 20 5.78 2.08 6.59
C PHE A 20 4.41 1.61 7.04
N ALA A 21 3.79 0.76 6.24
CA ALA A 21 2.53 0.13 6.62
C ALA A 21 2.81 -1.20 7.32
N ASN A 22 2.26 -1.38 8.52
CA ASN A 22 2.28 -2.67 9.18
C ASN A 22 1.30 -3.61 8.47
N ARG A 23 1.81 -4.70 7.95
CA ARG A 23 1.04 -5.70 7.18
C ARG A 23 1.33 -7.10 7.70
N VAL A 24 0.44 -8.03 7.35
CA VAL A 24 0.58 -9.44 7.67
C VAL A 24 0.85 -10.20 6.38
N GLY A 25 1.92 -10.98 6.40
CA GLY A 25 2.42 -11.77 5.29
C GLY A 25 2.30 -13.27 5.52
N LYS A 26 3.21 -14.02 4.90
CA LYS A 26 3.30 -15.48 5.03
C LYS A 26 3.36 -15.90 6.51
N ASP A 27 2.69 -17.02 6.82
CA ASP A 27 2.60 -17.60 8.17
C ASP A 27 2.06 -16.61 9.21
N ASN A 28 1.22 -15.66 8.79
CA ASN A 28 0.66 -14.59 9.59
C ASN A 28 1.72 -13.72 10.30
N LYS A 29 2.94 -13.67 9.78
CA LYS A 29 4.02 -12.84 10.31
C LYS A 29 3.82 -11.38 9.93
N LYS A 30 3.93 -10.50 10.92
CA LYS A 30 3.88 -9.05 10.70
C LYS A 30 5.18 -8.57 10.08
N PHE A 31 5.09 -7.66 9.10
CA PHE A 31 6.23 -6.99 8.49
C PHE A 31 5.91 -5.54 8.15
N LYS A 32 6.95 -4.74 7.95
CA LYS A 32 6.83 -3.35 7.50
C LYS A 32 6.90 -3.30 5.98
N MET A 33 5.80 -2.93 5.35
CA MET A 33 5.71 -2.72 3.92
C MET A 33 6.16 -1.30 3.58
N TRP A 34 7.17 -1.18 2.74
CA TRP A 34 7.75 0.10 2.32
C TRP A 34 6.91 0.76 1.24
N LYS A 35 6.63 2.06 1.40
CA LYS A 35 5.97 2.89 0.38
C LYS A 35 6.58 4.28 0.36
N PHE A 36 6.51 4.97 -0.78
CA PHE A 36 6.68 6.42 -0.76
C PHE A 36 5.47 7.06 -0.06
N ARG A 37 5.74 8.09 0.73
CA ARG A 37 4.68 8.88 1.34
C ARG A 37 3.92 9.64 0.27
N SER A 38 2.62 9.42 0.17
CA SER A 38 1.71 10.06 -0.77
C SER A 38 0.65 10.94 -0.08
N MET A 39 0.65 10.96 1.25
CA MET A 39 -0.30 11.70 2.08
C MET A 39 0.43 12.56 3.10
N ARG A 40 -0.18 13.68 3.46
CA ARG A 40 0.30 14.56 4.54
C ARG A 40 0.29 13.82 5.87
N VAL A 41 1.33 14.02 6.66
CA VAL A 41 1.39 13.48 8.02
C VAL A 41 0.44 14.29 8.91
N ALA A 42 -0.48 13.62 9.58
CA ALA A 42 -1.34 14.29 10.56
C ALA A 42 -0.49 14.81 11.72
N ARG A 43 -0.57 16.10 12.00
CA ARG A 43 0.19 16.77 13.06
C ARG A 43 -0.49 16.69 14.45
N GLY A 44 -1.53 15.86 14.60
CA GLY A 44 -2.24 15.64 15.85
C GLY A 44 -3.36 14.62 15.70
N ALA A 45 -3.78 14.03 16.83
CA ALA A 45 -4.85 13.01 16.83
C ALA A 45 -6.18 13.54 16.25
N ASN A 46 -6.44 14.84 16.38
CA ASN A 46 -7.67 15.47 15.89
C ASN A 46 -7.67 15.71 14.36
N GLU A 47 -6.50 15.93 13.73
CA GLU A 47 -6.44 16.14 12.28
C GLU A 47 -6.65 14.84 11.48
N ALA A 48 -6.20 13.71 12.02
CA ALA A 48 -6.37 12.41 11.36
C ALA A 48 -7.84 11.97 11.28
N SER A 49 -8.66 12.38 12.26
CA SER A 49 -10.07 12.00 12.37
C SER A 49 -11.03 12.96 11.64
N LEU A 50 -10.57 14.18 11.32
CA LEU A 50 -11.46 15.25 10.83
C LEU A 50 -11.42 15.44 9.30
N ARG A 51 -10.44 14.83 8.59
CA ARG A 51 -10.34 14.99 7.13
C ARG A 51 -10.45 13.64 6.44
N PRO A 52 -11.29 13.52 5.41
CA PRO A 52 -11.30 12.36 4.52
C PRO A 52 -9.88 12.08 4.01
N ASP A 53 -9.50 10.83 3.89
CA ASP A 53 -8.16 10.44 3.41
C ASP A 53 -7.81 11.08 2.07
N GLN A 54 -8.79 11.31 1.21
CA GLN A 54 -8.61 11.94 -0.10
C GLN A 54 -8.07 13.38 0.00
N ASP A 55 -8.48 14.15 0.99
CA ASP A 55 -8.05 15.54 1.19
C ASP A 55 -6.61 15.64 1.74
N ARG A 56 -6.09 14.55 2.28
CA ARG A 56 -4.73 14.46 2.80
C ARG A 56 -3.70 14.11 1.71
N ILE A 57 -4.16 13.67 0.54
CA ILE A 57 -3.26 13.30 -0.56
C ILE A 57 -2.76 14.58 -1.24
N PHE A 58 -1.45 14.83 -1.20
CA PHE A 58 -0.86 15.98 -1.91
C PHE A 58 -0.81 15.74 -3.42
N TRP A 59 -0.61 16.79 -4.22
CA TRP A 59 -0.75 16.72 -5.68
C TRP A 59 0.15 15.65 -6.34
N TRP A 60 1.43 15.57 -5.93
CA TRP A 60 2.33 14.54 -6.43
C TRP A 60 1.93 13.14 -5.94
N GLY A 61 1.42 13.06 -4.73
CA GLY A 61 0.87 11.82 -4.16
C GLY A 61 -0.26 11.23 -5.01
N LYS A 62 -1.13 12.07 -5.57
CA LYS A 62 -2.20 11.62 -6.50
C LYS A 62 -1.60 10.96 -7.75
N ILE A 63 -0.56 11.57 -8.34
CA ILE A 63 0.12 11.03 -9.52
C ILE A 63 0.83 9.71 -9.18
N MET A 64 1.58 9.67 -8.06
CA MET A 64 2.26 8.46 -7.62
C MET A 64 1.31 7.28 -7.41
N ARG A 65 0.16 7.52 -6.77
CA ARG A 65 -0.87 6.48 -6.55
C ARG A 65 -1.47 5.98 -7.85
N ARG A 66 -1.83 6.90 -8.76
CA ARG A 66 -2.37 6.54 -10.08
C ARG A 66 -1.39 5.70 -10.89
N LEU A 67 -0.10 6.01 -10.84
CA LEU A 67 0.95 5.31 -11.57
C LEU A 67 1.58 4.16 -10.76
N LYS A 68 1.10 3.88 -9.53
CA LYS A 68 1.67 2.88 -8.61
C LYS A 68 3.15 3.10 -8.27
N ILE A 69 3.65 4.32 -8.44
CA ILE A 69 5.05 4.71 -8.11
C ILE A 69 5.26 4.64 -6.60
N ASP A 70 4.24 4.95 -5.80
CA ASP A 70 4.29 4.88 -4.34
C ASP A 70 4.58 3.46 -3.81
N GLU A 71 4.36 2.43 -4.61
CA GLU A 71 4.61 1.04 -4.25
C GLU A 71 6.00 0.52 -4.66
N LEU A 72 6.78 1.29 -5.47
CA LEU A 72 8.12 0.88 -5.88
C LEU A 72 9.08 0.54 -4.73
N PRO A 73 9.03 1.20 -3.54
CA PRO A 73 9.89 0.81 -2.43
C PRO A 73 9.63 -0.62 -1.90
N GLN A 74 8.50 -1.26 -2.25
CA GLN A 74 8.25 -2.66 -1.92
C GLN A 74 9.24 -3.61 -2.61
N LEU A 75 9.98 -3.16 -3.62
CA LEU A 75 11.12 -3.91 -4.17
C LEU A 75 12.16 -4.24 -3.09
N ILE A 76 12.32 -3.39 -2.07
CA ILE A 76 13.16 -3.67 -0.91
C ILE A 76 12.59 -4.87 -0.12
N ASN A 77 11.25 -4.94 0.01
CA ASN A 77 10.60 -6.08 0.65
C ASN A 77 10.78 -7.37 -0.13
N ILE A 78 10.83 -7.31 -1.46
CA ILE A 78 11.11 -8.48 -2.30
C ILE A 78 12.57 -8.91 -2.13
N LEU A 79 13.51 -7.98 -2.17
CA LEU A 79 14.93 -8.26 -2.02
C LEU A 79 15.29 -8.86 -0.65
N ASN A 80 14.60 -8.44 0.42
CA ASN A 80 14.82 -8.99 1.76
C ASN A 80 13.96 -10.24 2.06
N GLY A 81 13.20 -10.74 1.08
CA GLY A 81 12.43 -11.98 1.16
C GLY A 81 11.12 -11.88 1.95
N THR A 82 10.68 -10.70 2.36
CA THR A 82 9.40 -10.52 3.08
C THR A 82 8.20 -10.46 2.14
N MET A 83 8.43 -10.22 0.85
CA MET A 83 7.43 -10.22 -0.22
C MET A 83 7.94 -10.96 -1.46
N SER A 84 7.03 -11.28 -2.37
CA SER A 84 7.29 -11.80 -3.71
C SER A 84 6.82 -10.80 -4.77
N ILE A 85 7.18 -11.00 -6.03
CA ILE A 85 6.64 -10.21 -7.14
C ILE A 85 5.16 -10.53 -7.32
N VAL A 86 4.81 -11.81 -7.36
CA VAL A 86 3.42 -12.29 -7.52
C VAL A 86 3.00 -13.02 -6.26
N GLY A 87 1.79 -12.74 -5.77
CA GLY A 87 1.24 -13.39 -4.59
C GLY A 87 0.01 -12.65 -4.06
N PRO A 88 -0.68 -13.20 -3.04
CA PRO A 88 -1.82 -12.54 -2.43
C PRO A 88 -1.44 -11.19 -1.83
N ARG A 89 -2.36 -10.24 -1.86
CA ARG A 89 -2.13 -8.91 -1.29
C ARG A 89 -1.86 -9.00 0.22
N PRO A 90 -0.88 -8.24 0.75
CA PRO A 90 -0.63 -8.20 2.19
C PRO A 90 -1.85 -7.69 2.96
N ALA A 91 -2.30 -8.44 3.95
CA ALA A 91 -3.45 -8.07 4.78
C ALA A 91 -3.13 -6.91 5.72
N ALA A 92 -4.10 -6.04 5.97
CA ALA A 92 -4.03 -5.12 7.10
C ALA A 92 -4.13 -5.90 8.41
N VAL A 93 -3.47 -5.42 9.47
CA VAL A 93 -3.40 -6.16 10.74
C VAL A 93 -4.77 -6.37 11.37
N ASP A 94 -5.67 -5.44 11.17
CA ASP A 94 -7.07 -5.46 11.63
C ASP A 94 -8.02 -6.30 10.76
N GLN A 95 -7.58 -6.71 9.57
CA GLN A 95 -8.39 -7.45 8.60
C GLN A 95 -7.90 -8.88 8.35
N VAL A 96 -6.97 -9.37 9.17
CA VAL A 96 -6.35 -10.70 8.97
C VAL A 96 -7.39 -11.82 8.98
N ASP A 97 -8.31 -11.80 9.93
CA ASP A 97 -9.32 -12.84 10.08
C ASP A 97 -10.27 -12.92 8.88
N ILE A 98 -10.58 -11.77 8.28
CA ILE A 98 -11.44 -11.69 7.09
C ILE A 98 -10.68 -12.11 5.83
N THR A 99 -9.47 -11.63 5.66
CA THR A 99 -8.71 -11.79 4.40
C THR A 99 -7.88 -13.07 4.33
N ARG A 100 -7.59 -13.70 5.48
CA ARG A 100 -6.70 -14.86 5.61
C ARG A 100 -7.24 -15.98 6.49
N GLY A 101 -8.50 -15.87 6.94
CA GLY A 101 -9.21 -16.91 7.70
C GLY A 101 -10.13 -17.75 6.82
N GLY A 102 -10.64 -18.87 7.35
CA GLY A 102 -11.59 -19.72 6.67
C GLY A 102 -11.10 -20.22 5.31
N GLU A 103 -11.88 -20.01 4.27
CA GLU A 103 -11.57 -20.43 2.89
C GLU A 103 -10.32 -19.73 2.32
N ASN A 104 -9.97 -18.54 2.83
CA ASN A 104 -8.80 -17.79 2.41
C ASN A 104 -7.50 -18.17 3.17
N ALA A 105 -7.54 -19.16 4.06
CA ALA A 105 -6.38 -19.55 4.87
C ALA A 105 -5.15 -19.94 4.02
N ILE A 106 -5.35 -20.44 2.81
CA ILE A 106 -4.27 -20.76 1.87
C ILE A 106 -3.42 -19.53 1.53
N ALA A 107 -4.00 -18.33 1.54
CA ALA A 107 -3.28 -17.09 1.30
C ALA A 107 -2.23 -16.77 2.39
N ALA A 108 -2.35 -17.39 3.58
CA ALA A 108 -1.37 -17.24 4.64
C ALA A 108 -0.14 -18.13 4.44
N THR A 109 -0.22 -19.18 3.61
CA THR A 109 0.87 -20.15 3.42
C THR A 109 1.91 -19.72 2.41
N VAL A 110 1.60 -18.72 1.58
CA VAL A 110 2.46 -18.22 0.51
C VAL A 110 2.94 -16.79 0.78
N PRO A 111 4.11 -16.39 0.22
CA PRO A 111 4.57 -15.00 0.33
C PRO A 111 3.57 -14.03 -0.30
N CYS A 112 3.38 -12.88 0.34
CA CYS A 112 2.59 -11.80 -0.24
C CYS A 112 3.25 -11.23 -1.49
N GLY A 113 2.44 -10.84 -2.48
CA GLY A 113 2.92 -10.27 -3.73
C GLY A 113 2.86 -8.75 -3.78
N LEU A 114 3.74 -8.16 -4.59
CA LEU A 114 3.63 -6.79 -5.06
C LEU A 114 2.43 -6.65 -6.01
N THR A 115 2.19 -7.67 -6.82
CA THR A 115 1.01 -7.81 -7.68
C THR A 115 0.29 -9.12 -7.41
N SER A 116 -1.01 -9.17 -7.71
CA SER A 116 -1.86 -10.34 -7.57
C SER A 116 -2.85 -10.41 -8.73
N GLN A 117 -3.48 -11.55 -8.90
CA GLN A 117 -4.54 -11.71 -9.91
C GLN A 117 -5.72 -10.75 -9.65
N SER A 118 -6.11 -10.56 -8.39
CA SER A 118 -7.14 -9.58 -8.01
C SER A 118 -6.72 -8.14 -8.33
N SER A 119 -5.48 -7.76 -8.00
CA SER A 119 -4.98 -6.41 -8.33
C SER A 119 -4.93 -6.16 -9.83
N LEU A 120 -4.65 -7.18 -10.64
CA LEU A 120 -4.68 -7.08 -12.09
C LEU A 120 -6.12 -6.95 -12.61
N TRP A 121 -7.05 -7.71 -12.03
CA TRP A 121 -8.48 -7.63 -12.33
C TRP A 121 -9.01 -6.22 -12.03
N ASP A 122 -8.74 -5.68 -10.85
CA ASP A 122 -9.15 -4.32 -10.44
C ASP A 122 -8.58 -3.25 -11.39
N TYR A 123 -7.34 -3.44 -11.86
CA TYR A 123 -6.72 -2.52 -12.81
C TYR A 123 -7.38 -2.56 -14.21
N ILE A 124 -7.80 -3.74 -14.67
CA ILE A 124 -8.37 -3.93 -16.02
C ILE A 124 -9.87 -3.61 -16.03
N TYR A 125 -10.58 -3.98 -14.99
CA TYR A 125 -12.06 -3.98 -14.96
C TYR A 125 -12.67 -3.10 -13.87
N GLY A 126 -11.89 -2.57 -12.92
CA GLY A 126 -12.40 -1.84 -11.76
C GLY A 126 -13.25 -0.61 -12.12
N ASP A 127 -12.92 0.06 -13.25
CA ASP A 127 -13.73 1.18 -13.74
C ASP A 127 -15.10 0.74 -14.32
N GLN A 128 -15.26 -0.55 -14.64
CA GLN A 128 -16.52 -1.09 -15.21
C GLN A 128 -17.50 -1.57 -14.13
N PHE A 129 -16.97 -1.87 -12.94
CA PHE A 129 -17.74 -2.30 -11.78
C PHE A 129 -17.35 -1.40 -10.59
N PRO A 130 -17.82 -0.12 -10.57
CA PRO A 130 -17.62 0.72 -9.39
C PRO A 130 -18.27 0.02 -8.20
N ASP A 131 -17.54 0.00 -7.06
CA ASP A 131 -18.04 -0.59 -5.82
C ASP A 131 -19.46 -0.05 -5.55
N GLU A 132 -20.44 -0.94 -5.49
CA GLU A 132 -21.77 -0.60 -5.02
C GLU A 132 -21.64 -0.20 -3.54
N GLU A 133 -21.89 1.08 -3.24
CA GLU A 133 -21.95 1.60 -1.88
C GLU A 133 -23.10 0.99 -1.08
#